data_890f59cbd6331a71398492d43b9ad136
#
_entry.id   890f59cbd6331a71398492d43b9ad136
#
_cell.length_a   1.000
_cell.length_b   1.000
_cell.length_c   1.000
_cell.angle_alpha   90.00
_cell.angle_beta   90.00
_cell.angle_gamma   90.00
#
_symmetry.space_group_name_H-M   'P 1'
#
loop_
_entity.id
_entity.type
_entity.pdbx_description
1 polymer ?
#
loop_
_entity_poly.entity_id
_entity_poly.type
_entity_poly.pdbx_seq_one_letter_code
_entity_poly.pdbx_strand_id
1 'polypeptide(L)'
;KTPPGLTLNGGDIVFSYLGEPYVEPGYKAIDNCDQDITGMVMTSGNVDKNNPNDQIITYTIEDKAHNKTEAKRTIKMVRRDHAGTIYLTFDDGPNAGTTNVILDILKEENVKATFFVTGKGPDELIKREYDEGHTVALHTFSHSYPVVYQSVNAYFDDLAKVHDRVKRITGYDSRIIRFPGGSSNTVSRHYQEGIMSILTNQVIEKGYYYYDWNISSGDAGEYRDSESIYKQVTRSLSKDRTNMVLMHDIKPYTRDALRSIIRYGKEHGYHFDKITPGTKMVRQRVNN
;
A
#
# COMPACT_ATOMS: atom_id res chain seq x y z
N LYS A 1 36.92 -1.42 18.50
CA LYS A 1 36.59 -2.36 17.40
C LYS A 1 35.16 -2.11 17.00
N THR A 2 34.88 -2.15 15.68
CA THR A 2 33.56 -1.84 15.14
C THR A 2 32.75 -3.14 15.08
N PRO A 3 31.50 -3.21 15.59
CA PRO A 3 30.64 -4.39 15.42
C PRO A 3 30.31 -4.65 13.96
N PRO A 4 30.02 -5.91 13.57
CA PRO A 4 29.61 -6.25 12.21
C PRO A 4 28.32 -5.56 11.81
N GLY A 5 28.21 -5.16 10.55
CA GLY A 5 26.96 -4.69 9.95
C GLY A 5 26.04 -5.85 9.65
N LEU A 6 24.78 -5.78 10.09
CA LEU A 6 23.74 -6.78 9.83
C LEU A 6 22.55 -6.11 9.12
N THR A 7 22.25 -6.59 7.90
CA THR A 7 21.16 -6.06 7.07
C THR A 7 20.13 -7.16 6.83
N LEU A 8 18.86 -6.86 7.06
CA LEU A 8 17.73 -7.77 6.79
C LEU A 8 17.15 -7.49 5.39
N ASN A 9 17.21 -8.47 4.49
CA ASN A 9 16.59 -8.37 3.17
C ASN A 9 15.06 -8.23 3.33
N GLY A 10 14.44 -7.31 2.62
CA GLY A 10 13.02 -7.01 2.76
C GLY A 10 12.65 -6.16 4.00
N GLY A 11 13.65 -5.72 4.79
CA GLY A 11 13.47 -4.85 5.95
C GLY A 11 13.19 -5.58 7.26
N ASP A 12 12.90 -4.79 8.28
CA ASP A 12 12.63 -5.23 9.66
C ASP A 12 11.15 -5.59 9.91
N ILE A 13 10.26 -5.29 8.97
CA ILE A 13 8.86 -5.69 8.96
C ILE A 13 8.56 -6.43 7.66
N VAL A 14 8.05 -7.65 7.78
CA VAL A 14 7.60 -8.48 6.65
C VAL A 14 6.21 -9.04 6.94
N PHE A 15 5.52 -9.50 5.89
CA PHE A 15 4.18 -10.04 5.99
C PHE A 15 4.18 -11.53 5.62
N SER A 16 3.38 -12.31 6.34
CA SER A 16 3.13 -13.73 6.05
C SER A 16 1.64 -14.02 6.12
N TYR A 17 1.18 -14.95 5.30
CA TYR A 17 -0.23 -15.33 5.30
C TYR A 17 -0.53 -16.34 6.39
N LEU A 18 -1.63 -16.08 7.13
CA LEU A 18 -2.15 -17.03 8.11
C LEU A 18 -2.49 -18.36 7.43
N GLY A 19 -1.99 -19.45 7.99
CA GLY A 19 -2.14 -20.79 7.43
C GLY A 19 -1.03 -21.21 6.44
N GLU A 20 -0.16 -20.28 5.99
CA GLU A 20 0.94 -20.59 5.08
C GLU A 20 2.31 -20.55 5.77
N PRO A 21 3.25 -21.38 5.32
CA PRO A 21 4.61 -21.31 5.82
C PRO A 21 5.24 -19.95 5.57
N TYR A 22 5.88 -19.39 6.59
CA TYR A 22 6.69 -18.20 6.42
C TYR A 22 7.92 -18.49 5.55
N VAL A 23 8.21 -17.59 4.62
CA VAL A 23 9.41 -17.65 3.79
C VAL A 23 10.34 -16.53 4.19
N GLU A 24 11.51 -16.87 4.70
CA GLU A 24 12.53 -15.91 5.13
C GLU A 24 13.15 -15.20 3.92
N PRO A 25 13.09 -13.86 3.81
CA PRO A 25 13.72 -13.11 2.71
C PRO A 25 15.25 -13.10 2.74
N GLY A 26 15.82 -13.55 3.86
CA GLY A 26 17.24 -13.60 4.07
C GLY A 26 17.82 -12.36 4.73
N TYR A 27 19.14 -12.39 4.91
CA TYR A 27 19.92 -11.34 5.58
C TYR A 27 21.36 -11.36 5.04
N LYS A 28 22.10 -10.31 5.37
CA LYS A 28 23.53 -10.19 5.04
C LYS A 28 24.29 -9.60 6.21
N ALA A 29 25.46 -10.19 6.54
CA ALA A 29 26.35 -9.68 7.58
C ALA A 29 27.76 -9.45 7.02
N ILE A 30 28.26 -8.21 7.21
CA ILE A 30 29.59 -7.78 6.75
C ILE A 30 30.34 -7.19 7.94
N ASP A 31 31.56 -7.64 8.11
CA ASP A 31 32.51 -7.04 9.04
C ASP A 31 33.68 -6.40 8.30
N ASN A 32 34.23 -5.34 8.86
CA ASN A 32 35.33 -4.60 8.23
C ASN A 32 36.66 -5.38 8.23
N CYS A 33 36.82 -6.34 9.13
CA CYS A 33 38.02 -7.19 9.25
C CYS A 33 37.79 -8.60 8.73
N ASP A 34 36.65 -9.21 9.07
CA ASP A 34 36.32 -10.60 8.77
C ASP A 34 35.56 -10.76 7.43
N GLN A 35 35.26 -9.65 6.73
CA GLN A 35 34.57 -9.60 5.43
C GLN A 35 33.11 -10.13 5.53
N ASP A 36 32.71 -11.00 4.62
CA ASP A 36 31.35 -11.61 4.62
C ASP A 36 31.28 -12.73 5.67
N ILE A 37 30.55 -12.47 6.73
CA ILE A 37 30.29 -13.39 7.83
C ILE A 37 28.81 -13.80 7.92
N THR A 38 28.06 -13.65 6.83
CA THR A 38 26.61 -13.97 6.77
C THR A 38 26.30 -15.39 7.25
N GLY A 39 27.19 -16.37 6.95
CA GLY A 39 27.04 -17.75 7.41
C GLY A 39 27.16 -17.97 8.92
N MET A 40 27.61 -16.96 9.68
CA MET A 40 27.72 -17.02 11.15
C MET A 40 26.51 -16.42 11.86
N VAL A 41 25.54 -15.85 11.14
CA VAL A 41 24.34 -15.30 11.75
C VAL A 41 23.51 -16.41 12.40
N MET A 42 23.24 -16.24 13.67
CA MET A 42 22.32 -17.09 14.43
C MET A 42 20.93 -16.48 14.43
N THR A 43 19.90 -17.29 14.22
CA THR A 43 18.51 -16.87 14.27
C THR A 43 17.80 -17.53 15.45
N SER A 44 16.96 -16.76 16.14
CA SER A 44 16.09 -17.27 17.21
C SER A 44 14.67 -16.75 17.03
N GLY A 45 13.70 -17.56 17.44
CA GLY A 45 12.28 -17.34 17.19
C GLY A 45 11.76 -18.32 16.13
N ASN A 46 10.47 -18.59 16.18
CA ASN A 46 9.77 -19.45 15.22
C ASN A 46 8.47 -18.78 14.80
N VAL A 47 8.12 -18.88 13.53
CA VAL A 47 6.87 -18.33 13.00
C VAL A 47 5.83 -19.44 12.95
N ASP A 48 4.85 -19.35 13.85
CA ASP A 48 3.65 -20.20 13.80
C ASP A 48 2.66 -19.61 12.80
N LYS A 49 2.48 -20.30 11.69
CA LYS A 49 1.55 -19.90 10.62
C LYS A 49 0.08 -19.81 11.06
N ASN A 50 -0.30 -20.39 12.18
CA ASN A 50 -1.67 -20.37 12.69
C ASN A 50 -1.90 -19.29 13.77
N ASN A 51 -0.82 -18.65 14.24
CA ASN A 51 -0.92 -17.56 15.21
C ASN A 51 -1.21 -16.22 14.49
N PRO A 52 -2.37 -15.57 14.73
CA PRO A 52 -2.74 -14.34 14.04
C PRO A 52 -2.01 -13.09 14.55
N ASN A 53 -1.23 -13.20 15.62
CA ASN A 53 -0.50 -12.06 16.18
C ASN A 53 0.84 -11.86 15.48
N ASP A 54 1.38 -10.64 15.58
CA ASP A 54 2.73 -10.33 15.13
C ASP A 54 3.75 -11.23 15.84
N GLN A 55 4.73 -11.74 15.08
CA GLN A 55 5.76 -12.65 15.59
C GLN A 55 7.14 -12.05 15.31
N ILE A 56 8.15 -12.43 16.06
CA ILE A 56 9.48 -11.84 15.97
C ILE A 56 10.53 -12.94 15.75
N ILE A 57 11.41 -12.69 14.78
CA ILE A 57 12.68 -13.42 14.63
C ILE A 57 13.81 -12.46 15.01
N THR A 58 14.71 -12.92 15.86
CA THR A 58 15.93 -12.20 16.25
C THR A 58 17.12 -12.79 15.51
N TYR A 59 17.96 -11.95 14.94
CA TYR A 59 19.18 -12.29 14.23
C TYR A 59 20.35 -11.73 15.04
N THR A 60 21.33 -12.57 15.34
CA THR A 60 22.52 -12.19 16.12
C THR A 60 23.76 -12.61 15.35
N ILE A 61 24.73 -11.74 15.31
CA ILE A 61 26.06 -11.99 14.73
C ILE A 61 27.15 -11.53 15.66
N GLU A 62 28.21 -12.30 15.77
CA GLU A 62 29.40 -11.99 16.55
C GLU A 62 30.65 -12.16 15.66
N ASP A 63 31.52 -11.16 15.64
CA ASP A 63 32.81 -11.24 14.95
C ASP A 63 33.85 -12.01 15.77
N LYS A 64 35.00 -12.31 15.18
CA LYS A 64 36.12 -13.00 15.87
C LYS A 64 36.69 -12.22 17.05
N ALA A 65 36.38 -10.94 17.14
CA ALA A 65 36.83 -10.07 18.21
C ALA A 65 35.75 -9.91 19.31
N HIS A 66 34.69 -10.72 19.24
CA HIS A 66 33.57 -10.76 20.19
C HIS A 66 32.69 -9.48 20.21
N ASN A 67 32.68 -8.69 19.12
CA ASN A 67 31.71 -7.61 18.99
C ASN A 67 30.41 -8.19 18.40
N LYS A 68 29.25 -7.79 18.98
CA LYS A 68 27.95 -8.33 18.64
C LYS A 68 27.05 -7.30 18.00
N THR A 69 26.23 -7.75 17.03
CA THR A 69 25.11 -6.99 16.49
C THR A 69 23.85 -7.85 16.53
N GLU A 70 22.74 -7.23 16.92
CA GLU A 70 21.41 -7.84 16.93
C GLU A 70 20.47 -7.02 16.06
N ALA A 71 19.64 -7.73 15.29
CA ALA A 71 18.53 -7.15 14.55
C ALA A 71 17.27 -7.99 14.77
N LYS A 72 16.10 -7.36 14.69
CA LYS A 72 14.80 -8.03 14.84
C LYS A 72 13.95 -7.82 13.62
N ARG A 73 13.29 -8.88 13.19
CA ARG A 73 12.28 -8.84 12.15
C ARG A 73 10.92 -9.15 12.74
N THR A 74 9.97 -8.24 12.55
CA THR A 74 8.57 -8.45 12.91
C THR A 74 7.85 -9.04 11.71
N ILE A 75 7.27 -10.22 11.89
CA ILE A 75 6.43 -10.90 10.91
C ILE A 75 4.98 -10.58 11.26
N LYS A 76 4.35 -9.76 10.42
CA LYS A 76 2.92 -9.44 10.52
C LYS A 76 2.10 -10.53 9.86
N MET A 77 1.29 -11.21 10.65
CA MET A 77 0.40 -12.26 10.15
C MET A 77 -0.87 -11.64 9.57
N VAL A 78 -1.11 -11.90 8.29
CA VAL A 78 -2.27 -11.35 7.57
C VAL A 78 -3.15 -12.47 7.03
N ARG A 79 -4.45 -12.25 6.98
CA ARG A 79 -5.37 -13.20 6.35
C ARG A 79 -5.31 -13.03 4.83
N ARG A 80 -5.44 -14.13 4.10
CA ARG A 80 -5.64 -14.05 2.64
C ARG A 80 -6.91 -13.28 2.33
N ASP A 81 -6.85 -12.53 1.26
CA ASP A 81 -8.04 -11.93 0.67
C ASP A 81 -9.06 -13.04 0.38
N HIS A 82 -10.25 -12.88 0.92
CA HIS A 82 -11.35 -13.75 0.58
C HIS A 82 -11.97 -13.30 -0.75
N ALA A 83 -12.29 -14.26 -1.60
CA ALA A 83 -13.15 -14.00 -2.75
C ALA A 83 -14.43 -13.29 -2.25
N GLY A 84 -14.89 -12.26 -2.98
CA GLY A 84 -16.00 -11.43 -2.53
C GLY A 84 -15.61 -10.29 -1.57
N THR A 85 -14.33 -10.05 -1.29
CA THR A 85 -13.91 -8.87 -0.54
C THR A 85 -13.92 -7.63 -1.43
N ILE A 86 -14.44 -6.53 -0.91
CA ILE A 86 -14.45 -5.20 -1.53
C ILE A 86 -13.41 -4.33 -0.81
N TYR A 87 -12.44 -3.83 -1.56
CA TYR A 87 -11.50 -2.80 -1.15
C TYR A 87 -11.94 -1.48 -1.77
N LEU A 88 -12.53 -0.60 -0.95
CA LEU A 88 -12.83 0.76 -1.37
C LEU A 88 -11.54 1.56 -1.35
N THR A 89 -11.16 2.12 -2.50
CA THR A 89 -9.93 2.90 -2.62
C THR A 89 -10.23 4.27 -3.19
N PHE A 90 -9.61 5.30 -2.61
CA PHE A 90 -9.82 6.69 -2.95
C PHE A 90 -8.51 7.35 -3.33
N ASP A 91 -8.45 7.97 -4.49
CA ASP A 91 -7.27 8.65 -5.01
C ASP A 91 -7.43 10.18 -4.95
N ASP A 92 -6.31 10.91 -5.07
CA ASP A 92 -6.16 12.36 -5.24
C ASP A 92 -6.38 13.21 -3.99
N GLY A 93 -6.92 12.68 -2.93
CA GLY A 93 -7.23 13.41 -1.70
C GLY A 93 -6.00 13.77 -0.83
N PRO A 94 -6.30 14.31 0.36
CA PRO A 94 -7.64 14.63 0.88
C PRO A 94 -8.24 15.95 0.38
N ASN A 95 -9.56 16.08 0.45
CA ASN A 95 -10.30 17.32 0.17
C ASN A 95 -11.23 17.67 1.34
N ALA A 96 -11.13 18.90 1.83
CA ALA A 96 -11.87 19.34 3.02
C ALA A 96 -13.40 19.20 2.90
N GLY A 97 -13.97 19.37 1.70
CA GLY A 97 -15.41 19.35 1.48
C GLY A 97 -16.00 17.97 1.26
N THR A 98 -15.19 16.98 0.86
CA THR A 98 -15.67 15.65 0.48
C THR A 98 -15.07 14.54 1.33
N THR A 99 -13.76 14.49 1.53
CA THR A 99 -13.09 13.44 2.31
C THR A 99 -13.62 13.35 3.73
N ASN A 100 -13.91 14.49 4.36
CA ASN A 100 -14.45 14.53 5.71
C ASN A 100 -15.79 13.77 5.83
N VAL A 101 -16.69 13.99 4.87
CA VAL A 101 -18.01 13.32 4.83
C VAL A 101 -17.85 11.83 4.46
N ILE A 102 -16.91 11.50 3.58
CA ILE A 102 -16.57 10.10 3.25
C ILE A 102 -16.13 9.35 4.51
N LEU A 103 -15.27 9.96 5.34
CA LEU A 103 -14.82 9.38 6.62
C LEU A 103 -15.98 9.20 7.59
N ASP A 104 -16.91 10.17 7.67
CA ASP A 104 -18.13 10.03 8.49
C ASP A 104 -18.97 8.82 8.03
N ILE A 105 -19.21 8.67 6.73
CA ILE A 105 -19.95 7.54 6.15
C ILE A 105 -19.26 6.21 6.47
N LEU A 106 -17.94 6.11 6.27
CA LEU A 106 -17.17 4.90 6.55
C LEU A 106 -17.24 4.51 8.03
N LYS A 107 -17.17 5.50 8.92
CA LYS A 107 -17.31 5.31 10.37
C LYS A 107 -18.69 4.82 10.76
N GLU A 108 -19.75 5.48 10.29
CA GLU A 108 -21.14 5.10 10.56
C GLU A 108 -21.48 3.71 10.03
N GLU A 109 -20.97 3.38 8.85
CA GLU A 109 -21.16 2.06 8.24
C GLU A 109 -20.15 1.01 8.76
N ASN A 110 -19.24 1.36 9.67
CA ASN A 110 -18.20 0.50 10.22
C ASN A 110 -17.39 -0.23 9.12
N VAL A 111 -16.91 0.50 8.12
CA VAL A 111 -16.12 0.00 7.00
C VAL A 111 -14.76 0.71 6.98
N LYS A 112 -13.71 -0.04 6.69
CA LYS A 112 -12.37 0.52 6.47
C LYS A 112 -12.07 0.59 4.97
N ALA A 113 -11.28 1.59 4.59
CA ALA A 113 -10.91 1.89 3.21
C ALA A 113 -9.42 2.22 3.08
N THR A 114 -8.96 2.47 1.87
CA THR A 114 -7.60 2.91 1.58
C THR A 114 -7.63 4.23 0.83
N PHE A 115 -6.87 5.20 1.32
CA PHE A 115 -6.73 6.53 0.72
C PHE A 115 -5.32 6.66 0.13
N PHE A 116 -5.24 6.86 -1.17
CA PHE A 116 -3.99 7.16 -1.89
C PHE A 116 -3.83 8.67 -1.97
N VAL A 117 -3.14 9.21 -0.96
CA VAL A 117 -3.04 10.66 -0.75
C VAL A 117 -1.95 11.31 -1.60
N THR A 118 -2.12 12.60 -1.87
CA THR A 118 -1.17 13.43 -2.61
C THR A 118 -0.53 14.50 -1.72
N GLY A 119 0.18 15.46 -2.31
CA GLY A 119 0.69 16.66 -1.63
C GLY A 119 -0.37 17.72 -1.34
N LYS A 120 -1.63 17.48 -1.73
CA LYS A 120 -2.73 18.44 -1.60
C LYS A 120 -3.55 18.20 -0.34
N GLY A 121 -4.42 19.17 -0.04
CA GLY A 121 -5.39 19.09 1.05
C GLY A 121 -4.80 19.20 2.46
N PRO A 122 -5.65 19.22 3.49
CA PRO A 122 -5.25 19.44 4.86
C PRO A 122 -4.64 18.20 5.53
N ASP A 123 -3.57 18.41 6.29
CA ASP A 123 -2.85 17.36 7.03
C ASP A 123 -3.75 16.68 8.08
N GLU A 124 -4.70 17.41 8.65
CA GLU A 124 -5.64 16.91 9.65
C GLU A 124 -6.54 15.78 9.12
N LEU A 125 -6.85 15.79 7.81
CA LEU A 125 -7.63 14.71 7.22
C LEU A 125 -6.79 13.45 7.01
N ILE A 126 -5.52 13.59 6.61
CA ILE A 126 -4.58 12.44 6.56
C ILE A 126 -4.43 11.83 7.97
N LYS A 127 -4.31 12.68 8.99
CA LYS A 127 -4.27 12.21 10.38
C LYS A 127 -5.54 11.47 10.77
N ARG A 128 -6.72 12.02 10.38
CA ARG A 128 -8.03 11.41 10.64
C ARG A 128 -8.19 10.06 9.92
N GLU A 129 -7.79 9.97 8.65
CA GLU A 129 -7.79 8.70 7.89
C GLU A 129 -7.01 7.61 8.64
N TYR A 130 -5.83 7.96 9.15
CA TYR A 130 -4.99 7.03 9.90
C TYR A 130 -5.58 6.66 11.26
N ASP A 131 -6.01 7.65 12.06
CA ASP A 131 -6.53 7.44 13.42
C ASP A 131 -7.84 6.66 13.42
N GLU A 132 -8.67 6.82 12.40
CA GLU A 132 -9.90 6.03 12.22
C GLU A 132 -9.62 4.63 11.66
N GLY A 133 -8.35 4.26 11.47
CA GLY A 133 -7.89 2.92 11.14
C GLY A 133 -7.99 2.57 9.66
N HIS A 134 -8.09 3.55 8.77
CA HIS A 134 -7.93 3.36 7.32
C HIS A 134 -6.46 3.17 6.95
N THR A 135 -6.20 2.72 5.73
CA THR A 135 -4.85 2.71 5.19
C THR A 135 -4.58 4.03 4.48
N VAL A 136 -3.55 4.74 4.92
CA VAL A 136 -3.00 5.92 4.23
C VAL A 136 -1.89 5.44 3.31
N ALA A 137 -2.14 5.49 2.01
CA ALA A 137 -1.25 5.06 0.93
C ALA A 137 -0.78 6.28 0.11
N LEU A 138 0.15 6.10 -0.81
CA LEU A 138 0.85 7.18 -1.49
C LEU A 138 0.46 7.24 -2.98
N HIS A 139 0.11 8.47 -3.46
CA HIS A 139 -0.27 8.70 -4.86
C HIS A 139 0.58 9.78 -5.54
N THR A 140 1.88 9.84 -5.23
CA THR A 140 2.82 10.91 -5.56
C THR A 140 2.44 12.26 -4.92
N PHE A 141 3.39 13.18 -4.81
CA PHE A 141 3.14 14.46 -4.16
C PHE A 141 2.43 15.45 -5.09
N SER A 142 2.96 15.63 -6.28
CA SER A 142 2.46 16.62 -7.24
C SER A 142 1.25 16.11 -8.04
N HIS A 143 1.13 14.81 -8.25
CA HIS A 143 0.19 14.18 -9.18
C HIS A 143 0.22 14.83 -10.58
N SER A 144 1.40 15.27 -11.01
CA SER A 144 1.61 15.96 -12.29
C SER A 144 2.38 15.04 -13.24
N TYR A 145 1.74 14.54 -14.28
CA TYR A 145 2.36 13.61 -15.25
C TYR A 145 3.69 14.14 -15.83
N PRO A 146 3.80 15.43 -16.26
CA PRO A 146 5.06 15.98 -16.73
C PRO A 146 6.18 16.00 -15.67
N VAL A 147 5.83 16.01 -14.39
CA VAL A 147 6.78 15.97 -13.29
C VAL A 147 7.13 14.53 -12.94
N VAL A 148 6.12 13.70 -12.62
CA VAL A 148 6.35 12.35 -12.08
C VAL A 148 6.87 11.38 -13.13
N TYR A 149 6.55 11.57 -14.41
CA TYR A 149 6.98 10.67 -15.49
C TYR A 149 8.10 11.25 -16.36
N GLN A 150 8.68 12.38 -15.96
CA GLN A 150 9.83 12.97 -16.65
C GLN A 150 11.05 12.05 -16.62
N SER A 151 11.28 11.35 -15.51
CA SER A 151 12.34 10.36 -15.33
C SER A 151 12.05 9.45 -14.14
N VAL A 152 12.75 8.33 -14.05
CA VAL A 152 12.69 7.42 -12.89
C VAL A 152 13.06 8.15 -11.60
N ASN A 153 14.12 8.96 -11.61
CA ASN A 153 14.51 9.74 -10.44
C ASN A 153 13.44 10.76 -10.04
N ALA A 154 12.86 11.49 -11.00
CA ALA A 154 11.79 12.45 -10.73
C ALA A 154 10.56 11.78 -10.07
N TYR A 155 10.21 10.57 -10.49
CA TYR A 155 9.16 9.80 -9.86
C TYR A 155 9.46 9.51 -8.39
N PHE A 156 10.66 9.00 -8.08
CA PHE A 156 11.04 8.67 -6.71
C PHE A 156 11.22 9.90 -5.82
N ASP A 157 11.71 11.00 -6.36
CA ASP A 157 11.82 12.29 -5.64
C ASP A 157 10.43 12.83 -5.27
N ASP A 158 9.45 12.70 -6.16
CA ASP A 158 8.08 13.12 -5.92
C ASP A 158 7.36 12.15 -4.94
N LEU A 159 7.59 10.85 -5.08
CA LEU A 159 7.06 9.83 -4.16
C LEU A 159 7.64 10.02 -2.74
N ALA A 160 8.92 10.34 -2.60
CA ALA A 160 9.54 10.57 -1.30
C ALA A 160 8.88 11.74 -0.57
N LYS A 161 8.50 12.81 -1.26
CA LYS A 161 7.83 13.97 -0.64
C LYS A 161 6.49 13.61 -0.02
N VAL A 162 5.65 12.82 -0.68
CA VAL A 162 4.36 12.39 -0.11
C VAL A 162 4.58 11.35 0.99
N HIS A 163 5.57 10.47 0.86
CA HIS A 163 5.96 9.54 1.90
C HIS A 163 6.36 10.26 3.19
N ASP A 164 7.25 11.25 3.10
CA ASP A 164 7.71 12.05 4.23
C ASP A 164 6.57 12.85 4.86
N ARG A 165 5.65 13.38 4.03
CA ARG A 165 4.43 14.03 4.50
C ARG A 165 3.59 13.07 5.37
N VAL A 166 3.26 11.89 4.86
CA VAL A 166 2.46 10.89 5.58
C VAL A 166 3.16 10.47 6.86
N LYS A 167 4.45 10.16 6.80
CA LYS A 167 5.25 9.75 7.96
C LYS A 167 5.32 10.84 9.04
N ARG A 168 5.49 12.09 8.66
CA ARG A 168 5.48 13.23 9.59
C ARG A 168 4.14 13.39 10.31
N ILE A 169 3.02 13.18 9.59
CA ILE A 169 1.66 13.39 10.13
C ILE A 169 1.23 12.22 11.01
N THR A 170 1.51 11.00 10.60
CA THR A 170 0.94 9.78 11.21
C THR A 170 1.95 8.96 12.01
N GLY A 171 3.24 9.15 11.79
CA GLY A 171 4.30 8.25 12.27
C GLY A 171 4.41 6.95 11.46
N TYR A 172 3.49 6.69 10.52
CA TYR A 172 3.43 5.45 9.74
C TYR A 172 4.33 5.51 8.50
N ASP A 173 5.21 4.51 8.35
CA ASP A 173 6.06 4.33 7.18
C ASP A 173 5.29 3.61 6.07
N SER A 174 4.47 4.37 5.32
CA SER A 174 3.61 3.78 4.28
C SER A 174 4.43 3.26 3.11
N ARG A 175 4.20 2.00 2.74
CA ARG A 175 4.85 1.33 1.60
C ARG A 175 3.86 0.92 0.51
N ILE A 176 2.61 1.35 0.62
CA ILE A 176 1.55 1.08 -0.34
C ILE A 176 1.42 2.29 -1.26
N ILE A 177 1.48 2.04 -2.56
CA ILE A 177 1.42 3.11 -3.58
C ILE A 177 0.39 2.78 -4.66
N ARG A 178 -0.06 3.81 -5.36
CA ARG A 178 -0.72 3.72 -6.67
C ARG A 178 -0.07 4.73 -7.62
N PHE A 179 0.25 4.28 -8.82
CA PHE A 179 0.77 5.15 -9.86
C PHE A 179 -0.33 6.09 -10.38
N PRO A 180 -0.06 7.39 -10.60
CA PRO A 180 -0.99 8.26 -11.31
C PRO A 180 -1.41 7.68 -12.66
N GLY A 181 -2.72 7.45 -12.84
CA GLY A 181 -3.29 6.77 -14.01
C GLY A 181 -3.09 5.24 -14.05
N GLY A 182 -2.56 4.64 -12.97
CA GLY A 182 -2.32 3.20 -12.87
C GLY A 182 -1.05 2.72 -13.58
N SER A 183 -0.67 1.46 -13.33
CA SER A 183 0.53 0.86 -13.95
C SER A 183 0.38 0.64 -15.46
N SER A 184 -0.85 0.60 -15.97
CA SER A 184 -1.17 0.41 -17.40
C SER A 184 -1.27 1.71 -18.19
N ASN A 185 -1.07 2.89 -17.55
CA ASN A 185 -1.23 4.15 -18.24
C ASN A 185 -0.27 4.29 -19.42
N THR A 186 -0.76 4.87 -20.51
CA THR A 186 0.03 5.13 -21.71
C THR A 186 0.48 6.58 -21.85
N VAL A 187 -0.02 7.46 -20.97
CA VAL A 187 0.32 8.89 -21.00
C VAL A 187 1.78 9.11 -20.61
N SER A 188 2.29 8.30 -19.68
CA SER A 188 3.68 8.37 -19.20
C SER A 188 4.74 8.26 -20.32
N ARG A 189 4.45 7.51 -21.42
CA ARG A 189 5.38 7.38 -22.55
C ARG A 189 5.63 8.68 -23.31
N HIS A 190 4.73 9.67 -23.21
CA HIS A 190 4.94 10.98 -23.81
C HIS A 190 6.08 11.76 -23.11
N TYR A 191 6.46 11.37 -21.91
CA TYR A 191 7.53 11.99 -21.12
C TYR A 191 8.80 11.12 -21.15
N GLN A 192 8.64 9.81 -20.95
CA GLN A 192 9.71 8.84 -21.08
C GLN A 192 9.14 7.48 -21.53
N GLU A 193 9.55 7.03 -22.71
CA GLU A 193 9.16 5.71 -23.23
C GLU A 193 9.74 4.60 -22.34
N GLY A 194 8.93 3.56 -22.06
CA GLY A 194 9.33 2.42 -21.23
C GLY A 194 9.36 2.68 -19.72
N ILE A 195 9.03 3.89 -19.27
CA ILE A 195 9.19 4.28 -17.86
C ILE A 195 8.36 3.39 -16.91
N MET A 196 7.14 2.99 -17.29
CA MET A 196 6.31 2.17 -16.41
C MET A 196 6.89 0.77 -16.23
N SER A 197 7.50 0.20 -17.26
CA SER A 197 8.19 -1.09 -17.18
C SER A 197 9.37 -1.05 -16.20
N ILE A 198 10.05 0.09 -16.10
CA ILE A 198 11.14 0.30 -15.14
C ILE A 198 10.57 0.53 -13.72
N LEU A 199 9.61 1.46 -13.59
CA LEU A 199 9.07 1.86 -12.30
C LEU A 199 8.36 0.70 -11.57
N THR A 200 7.59 -0.13 -12.27
CA THR A 200 6.88 -1.26 -11.67
C THR A 200 7.82 -2.30 -11.04
N ASN A 201 9.04 -2.45 -11.57
CA ASN A 201 10.07 -3.28 -10.97
C ASN A 201 10.78 -2.57 -9.81
N GLN A 202 11.24 -1.34 -10.04
CA GLN A 202 12.03 -0.62 -9.04
C GLN A 202 11.27 -0.26 -7.77
N VAL A 203 9.95 0.01 -7.84
CA VAL A 203 9.16 0.23 -6.62
C VAL A 203 9.14 -1.01 -5.74
N ILE A 204 9.06 -2.21 -6.33
CA ILE A 204 9.11 -3.48 -5.58
C ILE A 204 10.50 -3.70 -4.98
N GLU A 205 11.57 -3.47 -5.75
CA GLU A 205 12.95 -3.56 -5.27
C GLU A 205 13.23 -2.63 -4.08
N LYS A 206 12.57 -1.46 -4.06
CA LYS A 206 12.63 -0.48 -2.96
C LYS A 206 11.66 -0.78 -1.80
N GLY A 207 10.98 -1.92 -1.83
CA GLY A 207 10.08 -2.37 -0.76
C GLY A 207 8.69 -1.72 -0.76
N TYR A 208 8.27 -1.14 -1.88
CA TYR A 208 6.90 -0.67 -2.05
C TYR A 208 6.01 -1.75 -2.66
N TYR A 209 4.70 -1.66 -2.38
CA TYR A 209 3.64 -2.49 -2.94
C TYR A 209 2.71 -1.60 -3.75
N TYR A 210 2.59 -1.84 -5.07
CA TYR A 210 1.68 -1.04 -5.87
C TYR A 210 0.38 -1.78 -6.17
N TYR A 211 -0.72 -1.03 -6.15
CA TYR A 211 -2.08 -1.52 -6.35
C TYR A 211 -2.79 -0.70 -7.42
N ASP A 212 -3.20 -1.36 -8.47
CA ASP A 212 -4.15 -0.84 -9.44
C ASP A 212 -5.59 -1.13 -8.97
N TRP A 213 -6.49 -1.29 -9.88
CA TRP A 213 -7.89 -1.63 -9.65
C TRP A 213 -8.40 -2.61 -10.71
N ASN A 214 -9.47 -3.31 -10.38
CA ASN A 214 -10.21 -4.14 -11.34
C ASN A 214 -11.67 -3.70 -11.49
N ILE A 215 -12.07 -2.67 -10.75
CA ILE A 215 -13.37 -1.99 -10.88
C ILE A 215 -13.10 -0.48 -10.89
N SER A 216 -13.45 0.21 -11.98
CA SER A 216 -13.50 1.66 -12.01
C SER A 216 -14.94 2.11 -11.70
N SER A 217 -15.09 3.09 -10.82
CA SER A 217 -16.38 3.74 -10.57
C SER A 217 -16.83 4.64 -11.73
N GLY A 218 -15.89 5.04 -12.59
CA GLY A 218 -16.13 5.99 -13.69
C GLY A 218 -16.14 7.46 -13.24
N ASP A 219 -15.83 7.75 -11.98
CA ASP A 219 -15.90 9.10 -11.39
C ASP A 219 -14.79 10.04 -11.84
N ALA A 220 -13.77 9.54 -12.55
CA ALA A 220 -12.71 10.36 -13.13
C ALA A 220 -13.16 11.19 -14.34
N GLY A 221 -14.38 10.99 -14.83
CA GLY A 221 -14.93 11.78 -15.95
C GLY A 221 -16.03 11.12 -16.75
N GLU A 222 -16.23 9.82 -16.59
CA GLU A 222 -17.29 9.08 -17.29
C GLU A 222 -18.67 9.38 -16.70
N TYR A 223 -18.77 9.40 -15.38
CA TYR A 223 -20.00 9.70 -14.65
C TYR A 223 -19.82 10.88 -13.70
N ARG A 224 -20.87 11.69 -13.58
CA ARG A 224 -20.89 12.89 -12.72
C ARG A 224 -22.13 12.97 -11.83
N ASP A 225 -22.73 11.82 -11.56
CA ASP A 225 -23.86 11.66 -10.67
C ASP A 225 -23.73 10.40 -9.83
N SER A 226 -24.33 10.41 -8.65
CA SER A 226 -24.20 9.33 -7.67
C SER A 226 -24.88 8.04 -8.10
N GLU A 227 -25.95 8.10 -8.88
CA GLU A 227 -26.70 6.94 -9.34
C GLU A 227 -25.89 6.13 -10.35
N SER A 228 -25.27 6.80 -11.33
CA SER A 228 -24.39 6.17 -12.31
C SER A 228 -23.16 5.52 -11.66
N ILE A 229 -22.53 6.21 -10.69
CA ILE A 229 -21.43 5.66 -9.89
C ILE A 229 -21.86 4.41 -9.13
N TYR A 230 -23.00 4.47 -8.42
CA TYR A 230 -23.55 3.33 -7.70
C TYR A 230 -23.79 2.13 -8.64
N LYS A 231 -24.49 2.34 -9.75
CA LYS A 231 -24.76 1.28 -10.73
C LYS A 231 -23.49 0.69 -11.33
N GLN A 232 -22.52 1.54 -11.66
CA GLN A 232 -21.26 1.10 -12.26
C GLN A 232 -20.46 0.21 -11.29
N VAL A 233 -20.35 0.60 -10.02
CA VAL A 233 -19.65 -0.20 -9.02
C VAL A 233 -20.40 -1.49 -8.75
N THR A 234 -21.68 -1.44 -8.41
CA THR A 234 -22.44 -2.61 -7.96
C THR A 234 -22.58 -3.69 -9.04
N ARG A 235 -22.80 -3.33 -10.30
CA ARG A 235 -22.86 -4.30 -11.42
C ARG A 235 -21.52 -4.98 -11.71
N SER A 236 -20.40 -4.37 -11.27
CA SER A 236 -19.05 -4.85 -11.53
C SER A 236 -18.51 -5.76 -10.42
N LEU A 237 -19.21 -5.83 -9.28
CA LEU A 237 -18.81 -6.68 -8.15
C LEU A 237 -18.94 -8.16 -8.49
N SER A 238 -18.01 -8.96 -7.98
CA SER A 238 -18.02 -10.42 -8.12
C SER A 238 -17.70 -11.10 -6.80
N LYS A 239 -18.40 -12.21 -6.52
CA LYS A 239 -18.12 -13.08 -5.37
C LYS A 239 -16.88 -13.96 -5.56
N ASP A 240 -16.46 -14.14 -6.80
CA ASP A 240 -15.40 -15.09 -7.16
C ASP A 240 -14.00 -14.46 -7.18
N ARG A 241 -13.92 -13.18 -6.86
CA ARG A 241 -12.65 -12.44 -6.87
C ARG A 241 -12.58 -11.36 -5.80
N THR A 242 -11.39 -10.84 -5.60
CA THR A 242 -11.12 -9.56 -4.93
C THR A 242 -11.66 -8.41 -5.78
N ASN A 243 -12.41 -7.50 -5.17
CA ASN A 243 -13.00 -6.33 -5.82
C ASN A 243 -12.25 -5.07 -5.37
N MET A 244 -11.24 -4.65 -6.14
CA MET A 244 -10.48 -3.42 -5.89
C MET A 244 -11.13 -2.27 -6.65
N VAL A 245 -11.83 -1.39 -5.92
CA VAL A 245 -12.66 -0.33 -6.50
C VAL A 245 -11.90 1.00 -6.50
N LEU A 246 -11.64 1.55 -7.69
CA LEU A 246 -11.10 2.91 -7.85
C LEU A 246 -12.23 3.94 -7.76
N MET A 247 -12.05 4.88 -6.86
CA MET A 247 -12.85 6.09 -6.68
C MET A 247 -11.92 7.28 -6.35
N HIS A 248 -12.48 8.49 -6.30
CA HIS A 248 -11.74 9.69 -5.91
C HIS A 248 -12.51 10.43 -4.80
N ASP A 249 -11.86 10.63 -3.66
CA ASP A 249 -12.49 11.28 -2.49
C ASP A 249 -12.64 12.81 -2.65
N ILE A 250 -12.12 13.36 -3.73
CA ILE A 250 -12.31 14.75 -4.14
C ILE A 250 -13.60 15.00 -4.93
N LYS A 251 -14.41 13.95 -5.18
CA LYS A 251 -15.62 14.04 -6.02
C LYS A 251 -16.91 13.99 -5.18
N PRO A 252 -17.78 15.04 -5.26
CA PRO A 252 -19.04 15.04 -4.50
C PRO A 252 -19.98 13.88 -4.83
N TYR A 253 -20.09 13.50 -6.10
CA TYR A 253 -20.93 12.41 -6.55
C TYR A 253 -20.44 11.03 -6.07
N THR A 254 -19.14 10.84 -5.87
CA THR A 254 -18.56 9.64 -5.23
C THR A 254 -18.97 9.59 -3.75
N ARG A 255 -18.82 10.71 -3.02
CA ARG A 255 -19.26 10.86 -1.64
C ARG A 255 -20.76 10.48 -1.51
N ASP A 256 -21.61 10.98 -2.42
CA ASP A 256 -23.05 10.78 -2.35
C ASP A 256 -23.46 9.36 -2.72
N ALA A 257 -22.68 8.63 -3.55
CA ALA A 257 -22.92 7.22 -3.90
C ALA A 257 -22.44 6.23 -2.81
N LEU A 258 -21.44 6.62 -2.01
CA LEU A 258 -20.67 5.71 -1.16
C LEU A 258 -21.53 4.88 -0.21
N ARG A 259 -22.45 5.52 0.52
CA ARG A 259 -23.33 4.83 1.49
C ARG A 259 -24.15 3.73 0.82
N SER A 260 -24.71 4.01 -0.34
CA SER A 260 -25.51 3.03 -1.09
C SER A 260 -24.67 1.87 -1.59
N ILE A 261 -23.43 2.12 -2.04
CA ILE A 261 -22.46 1.07 -2.44
C ILE A 261 -22.14 0.16 -1.25
N ILE A 262 -21.87 0.73 -0.08
CA ILE A 262 -21.54 -0.05 1.12
C ILE A 262 -22.74 -0.92 1.55
N ARG A 263 -23.93 -0.35 1.60
CA ARG A 263 -25.15 -1.08 1.99
C ARG A 263 -25.46 -2.20 1.02
N TYR A 264 -25.39 -1.93 -0.29
CA TYR A 264 -25.52 -2.99 -1.30
C TYR A 264 -24.52 -4.14 -1.05
N GLY A 265 -23.26 -3.82 -0.83
CA GLY A 265 -22.24 -4.84 -0.57
C GLY A 265 -22.57 -5.70 0.65
N LYS A 266 -22.97 -5.09 1.76
CA LYS A 266 -23.38 -5.79 3.00
C LYS A 266 -24.61 -6.67 2.77
N GLU A 267 -25.65 -6.14 2.17
CA GLU A 267 -26.92 -6.84 1.88
C GLU A 267 -26.70 -8.05 0.97
N HIS A 268 -25.71 -7.98 0.07
CA HIS A 268 -25.35 -9.08 -0.81
C HIS A 268 -24.22 -9.95 -0.25
N GLY A 269 -23.85 -9.79 1.04
CA GLY A 269 -22.89 -10.65 1.74
C GLY A 269 -21.47 -10.51 1.21
N TYR A 270 -21.06 -9.33 0.74
CA TYR A 270 -19.66 -8.99 0.51
C TYR A 270 -18.96 -8.61 1.81
N HIS A 271 -17.65 -8.86 1.87
CA HIS A 271 -16.79 -8.37 2.95
C HIS A 271 -16.13 -7.06 2.52
N PHE A 272 -15.86 -6.19 3.48
CA PHE A 272 -15.10 -4.96 3.24
C PHE A 272 -13.79 -5.01 4.00
N ASP A 273 -12.71 -4.59 3.38
CA ASP A 273 -11.42 -4.46 4.04
C ASP A 273 -10.60 -3.32 3.41
N LYS A 274 -9.52 -2.93 4.10
CA LYS A 274 -8.51 -1.98 3.63
C LYS A 274 -7.30 -2.74 3.08
N ILE A 275 -6.57 -2.12 2.16
CA ILE A 275 -5.32 -2.68 1.65
C ILE A 275 -4.27 -2.69 2.79
N THR A 276 -3.59 -3.81 2.93
CA THR A 276 -2.41 -3.98 3.77
C THR A 276 -1.26 -4.47 2.88
N PRO A 277 0.00 -4.40 3.31
CA PRO A 277 1.11 -4.98 2.54
C PRO A 277 0.97 -6.47 2.22
N GLY A 278 0.15 -7.20 3.00
CA GLY A 278 -0.19 -8.60 2.75
C GLY A 278 -1.39 -8.81 1.82
N THR A 279 -2.09 -7.76 1.42
CA THR A 279 -3.20 -7.87 0.47
C THR A 279 -2.68 -8.26 -0.91
N LYS A 280 -3.37 -9.22 -1.58
CA LYS A 280 -3.00 -9.63 -2.94
C LYS A 280 -3.02 -8.42 -3.88
N MET A 281 -1.88 -8.16 -4.51
CA MET A 281 -1.75 -7.04 -5.43
C MET A 281 -2.62 -7.26 -6.67
N VAL A 282 -3.56 -6.34 -6.88
CA VAL A 282 -4.29 -6.20 -8.15
C VAL A 282 -3.44 -5.33 -9.06
N ARG A 283 -2.98 -5.90 -10.17
CA ARG A 283 -2.10 -5.24 -11.13
C ARG A 283 -2.68 -5.32 -12.52
N GLN A 284 -2.58 -4.23 -13.26
CA GLN A 284 -2.93 -4.15 -14.66
C GLN A 284 -1.72 -4.50 -15.53
N ARG A 285 -1.96 -4.81 -16.81
CA ARG A 285 -0.88 -5.06 -17.76
C ARG A 285 -0.14 -3.76 -18.05
N VAL A 286 1.17 -3.76 -17.85
CA VAL A 286 2.02 -2.63 -18.21
C VAL A 286 2.05 -2.46 -19.73
N ASN A 287 1.80 -1.24 -20.21
CA ASN A 287 1.69 -0.90 -21.65
C ASN A 287 2.76 0.11 -22.11
N ASN A 288 3.69 0.47 -21.25
CA ASN A 288 4.76 1.43 -21.51
C ASN A 288 6.05 1.02 -20.81
#